data_bf77f458e6d67f94cbe4a5f6924766b8
#
_entry.id   bf77f458e6d67f94cbe4a5f6924766b8
#
_cell.length_a   1.000
_cell.length_b   1.000
_cell.length_c   1.000
_cell.angle_alpha   90.00
_cell.angle_beta   90.00
_cell.angle_gamma   90.00
#
_symmetry.space_group_name_H-M   'P 1'
#
loop_
_entity.id
_entity.type
_entity.pdbx_description
1 polymer ?
#
loop_
_entity_poly.entity_id
_entity_poly.type
_entity_poly.pdbx_seq_one_letter_code
_entity_poly.pdbx_strand_id
1 'polypeptide(L)'
;MVFDSLIKGFVFAGVSYSIGMIMDITISRNSWCEMIEEIPELYNSAIRKIQQNMLVISPLLYCVVDQTLIDHSTSTIQPIKTICILLTHSVGYYIVHKSMHTIGNLRKYHEFHHRFDKHMIPSIGNAVSTEEFLFAYVSPFIIGAYFFRPNEISFVIPIGLVSVFNNIIHCKELRGLQWPEYLVSPDQHIEHHETRTKHYSAPVLNIDYFLED
;
A
#
# COMPACT_ATOMS: atom_id res chain seq x y z
N MET A 1 -11.94 19.65 -15.44
CA MET A 1 -10.69 18.83 -15.48
C MET A 1 -10.02 18.76 -14.12
N VAL A 2 -9.32 19.81 -13.61
CA VAL A 2 -8.61 19.74 -12.30
C VAL A 2 -9.54 19.36 -11.14
N PHE A 3 -10.70 20.00 -11.04
CA PHE A 3 -11.68 19.72 -9.98
C PHE A 3 -12.23 18.29 -10.04
N ASP A 4 -12.49 17.76 -11.23
CA ASP A 4 -12.97 16.38 -11.41
C ASP A 4 -11.89 15.37 -11.01
N SER A 5 -10.63 15.60 -11.40
CA SER A 5 -9.49 14.77 -10.99
C SER A 5 -9.32 14.76 -9.47
N LEU A 6 -9.51 15.90 -8.83
CA LEU A 6 -9.42 16.00 -7.37
C LEU A 6 -10.54 15.20 -6.69
N ILE A 7 -11.78 15.32 -7.19
CA ILE A 7 -12.92 14.51 -6.68
C ILE A 7 -12.64 13.02 -6.84
N LYS A 8 -12.17 12.58 -8.00
CA LYS A 8 -11.80 11.17 -8.24
C LYS A 8 -10.73 10.70 -7.25
N GLY A 9 -9.69 11.50 -7.05
CA GLY A 9 -8.64 11.21 -6.06
C GLY A 9 -9.21 11.04 -4.65
N PHE A 10 -10.13 11.90 -4.23
CA PHE A 10 -10.81 11.77 -2.93
C PHE A 10 -11.70 10.53 -2.86
N VAL A 11 -12.42 10.19 -3.94
CA VAL A 11 -13.26 8.97 -3.98
C VAL A 11 -12.39 7.73 -3.85
N PHE A 12 -11.30 7.61 -4.61
CA PHE A 12 -10.39 6.46 -4.52
C PHE A 12 -9.76 6.34 -3.13
N ALA A 13 -9.25 7.43 -2.60
CA ALA A 13 -8.66 7.48 -1.28
C ALA A 13 -9.68 7.10 -0.19
N GLY A 14 -10.89 7.65 -0.28
CA GLY A 14 -11.98 7.37 0.66
C GLY A 14 -12.42 5.90 0.62
N VAL A 15 -12.55 5.32 -0.57
CA VAL A 15 -12.88 3.89 -0.75
C VAL A 15 -11.79 3.02 -0.15
N SER A 16 -10.51 3.27 -0.48
CA SER A 16 -9.38 2.51 0.04
C SER A 16 -9.28 2.59 1.57
N TYR A 17 -9.43 3.79 2.13
CA TYR A 17 -9.47 4.01 3.58
C TYR A 17 -10.63 3.22 4.23
N SER A 18 -11.82 3.30 3.63
CA SER A 18 -13.02 2.63 4.16
C SER A 18 -12.89 1.11 4.14
N ILE A 19 -12.27 0.53 3.11
CA ILE A 19 -12.03 -0.92 3.03
C ILE A 19 -11.20 -1.38 4.23
N GLY A 20 -10.07 -0.71 4.54
CA GLY A 20 -9.24 -1.05 5.70
C GLY A 20 -10.03 -0.99 7.01
N MET A 21 -10.76 0.09 7.25
CA MET A 21 -11.58 0.27 8.47
C MET A 21 -12.71 -0.75 8.58
N ILE A 22 -13.35 -1.12 7.46
CA ILE A 22 -14.40 -2.17 7.45
C ILE A 22 -13.78 -3.52 7.78
N MET A 23 -12.61 -3.84 7.23
CA MET A 23 -11.91 -5.09 7.54
C MET A 23 -11.49 -5.15 9.02
N ASP A 24 -11.04 -4.06 9.62
CA ASP A 24 -10.73 -3.98 11.05
C ASP A 24 -11.95 -4.38 11.89
N ILE A 25 -13.13 -3.81 11.58
CA ILE A 25 -14.35 -4.02 12.35
C ILE A 25 -14.97 -5.42 12.10
N THR A 26 -14.84 -5.96 10.89
CA THR A 26 -15.53 -7.20 10.48
C THR A 26 -14.67 -8.45 10.64
N ILE A 27 -13.37 -8.36 10.28
CA ILE A 27 -12.46 -9.51 10.27
C ILE A 27 -11.58 -9.49 11.51
N SER A 28 -10.98 -8.34 11.84
CA SER A 28 -9.98 -8.18 12.90
C SER A 28 -10.54 -7.51 14.16
N ARG A 29 -11.84 -7.65 14.43
CA ARG A 29 -12.53 -6.92 15.51
C ARG A 29 -11.84 -7.06 16.86
N ASN A 30 -11.46 -8.26 17.25
CA ASN A 30 -10.81 -8.50 18.56
C ASN A 30 -9.46 -7.80 18.62
N SER A 31 -8.63 -7.97 17.59
CA SER A 31 -7.32 -7.32 17.47
C SER A 31 -7.42 -5.81 17.45
N TRP A 32 -8.46 -5.28 16.80
CA TRP A 32 -8.76 -3.84 16.77
C TRP A 32 -9.16 -3.30 18.15
N CYS A 33 -10.02 -4.02 18.91
CA CYS A 33 -10.35 -3.65 20.28
C CYS A 33 -9.13 -3.68 21.20
N GLU A 34 -8.33 -4.78 21.16
CA GLU A 34 -7.08 -4.90 21.92
C GLU A 34 -6.14 -3.72 21.63
N MET A 35 -5.96 -3.35 20.36
CA MET A 35 -5.10 -2.23 19.97
C MET A 35 -5.57 -0.90 20.57
N ILE A 36 -6.88 -0.62 20.53
CA ILE A 36 -7.46 0.61 21.09
C ILE A 36 -7.29 0.65 22.63
N GLU A 37 -7.40 -0.50 23.30
CA GLU A 37 -7.28 -0.59 24.75
C GLU A 37 -5.82 -0.53 25.21
N GLU A 38 -4.91 -1.25 24.53
CA GLU A 38 -3.51 -1.39 24.98
C GLU A 38 -2.62 -0.23 24.53
N ILE A 39 -2.84 0.31 23.31
CA ILE A 39 -1.98 1.35 22.72
C ILE A 39 -2.76 2.50 22.08
N PRO A 40 -3.72 3.15 22.78
CA PRO A 40 -4.63 4.14 22.20
C PRO A 40 -3.90 5.34 21.57
N GLU A 41 -2.81 5.81 22.14
CA GLU A 41 -2.04 6.94 21.59
C GLU A 41 -1.35 6.57 20.27
N LEU A 42 -0.79 5.36 20.19
CA LEU A 42 -0.16 4.86 18.97
C LEU A 42 -1.22 4.64 17.87
N TYR A 43 -2.37 4.05 18.22
CA TYR A 43 -3.50 3.89 17.31
C TYR A 43 -3.97 5.24 16.76
N ASN A 44 -4.19 6.24 17.62
CA ASN A 44 -4.58 7.58 17.19
C ASN A 44 -3.51 8.22 16.29
N SER A 45 -2.23 7.97 16.55
CA SER A 45 -1.14 8.44 15.70
C SER A 45 -1.18 7.75 14.32
N ALA A 46 -1.47 6.44 14.27
CA ALA A 46 -1.67 5.70 13.03
C ALA A 46 -2.81 6.29 12.20
N ILE A 47 -3.99 6.48 12.80
CA ILE A 47 -5.15 7.04 12.11
C ILE A 47 -4.83 8.42 11.52
N ARG A 48 -4.14 9.30 12.27
CA ARG A 48 -3.71 10.60 11.73
C ARG A 48 -2.78 10.47 10.53
N LYS A 49 -1.83 9.53 10.56
CA LYS A 49 -0.91 9.27 9.44
C LYS A 49 -1.64 8.74 8.21
N ILE A 50 -2.53 7.77 8.41
CA ILE A 50 -3.37 7.21 7.35
C ILE A 50 -4.21 8.33 6.71
N GLN A 51 -4.90 9.12 7.50
CA GLN A 51 -5.73 10.24 7.00
C GLN A 51 -4.90 11.27 6.25
N GLN A 52 -3.74 11.68 6.78
CA GLN A 52 -2.84 12.61 6.12
C GLN A 52 -2.37 12.08 4.76
N ASN A 53 -1.89 10.84 4.71
CA ASN A 53 -1.35 10.24 3.50
C ASN A 53 -2.44 9.95 2.47
N MET A 54 -3.53 9.31 2.89
CA MET A 54 -4.58 8.86 1.98
C MET A 54 -5.59 9.96 1.64
N LEU A 55 -6.06 10.75 2.62
CA LEU A 55 -7.14 11.71 2.38
C LEU A 55 -6.66 13.12 2.03
N VAL A 56 -5.37 13.43 2.22
CA VAL A 56 -4.82 14.74 1.85
C VAL A 56 -3.80 14.61 0.73
N ILE A 57 -2.76 13.81 0.91
CA ILE A 57 -1.64 13.74 -0.03
C ILE A 57 -2.03 12.97 -1.30
N SER A 58 -2.66 11.80 -1.16
CA SER A 58 -3.03 10.94 -2.30
C SER A 58 -3.93 11.63 -3.32
N PRO A 59 -5.03 12.34 -2.93
CA PRO A 59 -5.88 13.05 -3.91
C PRO A 59 -5.16 14.13 -4.68
N LEU A 60 -4.24 14.86 -4.03
CA LEU A 60 -3.45 15.90 -4.69
C LEU A 60 -2.48 15.28 -5.72
N LEU A 61 -1.80 14.20 -5.34
CA LEU A 61 -0.89 13.51 -6.25
C LEU A 61 -1.64 12.84 -7.41
N TYR A 62 -2.79 12.21 -7.11
CA TYR A 62 -3.66 11.67 -8.16
C TYR A 62 -4.06 12.76 -9.17
N CYS A 63 -4.46 13.92 -8.70
CA CYS A 63 -4.81 15.05 -9.58
C CYS A 63 -3.64 15.45 -10.49
N VAL A 64 -2.41 15.54 -9.96
CA VAL A 64 -1.22 15.84 -10.76
C VAL A 64 -0.98 14.75 -11.80
N VAL A 65 -1.02 13.48 -11.42
CA VAL A 65 -0.82 12.34 -12.33
C VAL A 65 -1.89 12.31 -13.41
N ASP A 66 -3.16 12.48 -13.05
CA ASP A 66 -4.29 12.47 -13.98
C ASP A 66 -4.15 13.57 -15.03
N GLN A 67 -3.74 14.78 -14.64
CA GLN A 67 -3.57 15.91 -15.56
C GLN A 67 -2.32 15.82 -16.44
N THR A 68 -1.28 15.07 -16.03
CA THR A 68 0.03 15.12 -16.71
C THR A 68 0.46 13.81 -17.34
N LEU A 69 0.04 12.66 -16.79
CA LEU A 69 0.54 11.35 -17.19
C LEU A 69 -0.52 10.40 -17.75
N ILE A 70 -1.80 10.64 -17.47
CA ILE A 70 -2.91 9.78 -17.93
C ILE A 70 -3.29 10.12 -19.38
N ASP A 71 -3.48 9.08 -20.17
CA ASP A 71 -3.99 9.19 -21.54
C ASP A 71 -5.53 9.17 -21.52
N HIS A 72 -6.13 10.31 -21.79
CA HIS A 72 -7.60 10.48 -21.84
C HIS A 72 -8.22 10.17 -23.23
N SER A 73 -7.42 9.71 -24.20
CA SER A 73 -7.91 9.41 -25.56
C SER A 73 -8.78 8.16 -25.64
N THR A 74 -8.69 7.26 -24.66
CA THR A 74 -9.44 6.00 -24.60
C THR A 74 -9.86 5.66 -23.18
N SER A 75 -11.05 5.04 -23.05
CA SER A 75 -11.57 4.49 -21.80
C SER A 75 -11.52 2.96 -21.74
N THR A 76 -11.00 2.28 -22.77
CA THR A 76 -10.90 0.83 -22.81
C THR A 76 -9.69 0.37 -22.00
N ILE A 77 -9.87 -0.65 -21.14
CA ILE A 77 -8.76 -1.25 -20.37
C ILE A 77 -7.61 -1.64 -21.29
N GLN A 78 -6.40 -1.27 -20.91
CA GLN A 78 -5.15 -1.57 -21.58
C GLN A 78 -4.37 -2.61 -20.77
N PRO A 79 -4.63 -3.93 -20.91
CA PRO A 79 -4.14 -4.97 -19.98
C PRO A 79 -2.63 -4.96 -19.81
N ILE A 80 -1.88 -4.80 -20.91
CA ILE A 80 -0.41 -4.76 -20.88
C ILE A 80 0.08 -3.59 -20.02
N LYS A 81 -0.48 -2.39 -20.20
CA LYS A 81 -0.08 -1.23 -19.39
C LYS A 81 -0.45 -1.42 -17.92
N THR A 82 -1.63 -1.98 -17.64
CA THR A 82 -2.06 -2.31 -16.27
C THR A 82 -1.06 -3.25 -15.58
N ILE A 83 -0.66 -4.33 -16.27
CA ILE A 83 0.34 -5.29 -15.77
C ILE A 83 1.70 -4.60 -15.57
N CYS A 84 2.15 -3.81 -16.55
CA CYS A 84 3.43 -3.11 -16.45
C CYS A 84 3.48 -2.14 -15.25
N ILE A 85 2.37 -1.44 -14.94
CA ILE A 85 2.28 -0.55 -13.79
C ILE A 85 2.34 -1.35 -12.48
N LEU A 86 1.60 -2.48 -12.39
CA LEU A 86 1.65 -3.35 -11.23
C LEU A 86 3.04 -3.92 -10.99
N LEU A 87 3.73 -4.36 -12.04
CA LEU A 87 5.12 -4.85 -11.98
C LEU A 87 6.07 -3.74 -11.54
N THR A 88 5.95 -2.53 -12.12
CA THR A 88 6.78 -1.38 -11.73
C THR A 88 6.58 -1.04 -10.27
N HIS A 89 5.33 -1.07 -9.79
CA HIS A 89 5.04 -0.84 -8.38
C HIS A 89 5.66 -1.93 -7.49
N SER A 90 5.46 -3.19 -7.81
CA SER A 90 5.94 -4.30 -6.97
C SER A 90 7.47 -4.31 -6.86
N VAL A 91 8.19 -4.12 -7.97
CA VAL A 91 9.66 -4.04 -7.99
C VAL A 91 10.15 -2.77 -7.29
N GLY A 92 9.53 -1.62 -7.57
CA GLY A 92 9.90 -0.35 -6.95
C GLY A 92 9.68 -0.36 -5.44
N TYR A 93 8.54 -0.88 -4.99
CA TYR A 93 8.26 -1.06 -3.57
C TYR A 93 9.31 -1.96 -2.91
N TYR A 94 9.58 -3.14 -3.49
CA TYR A 94 10.59 -4.07 -2.98
C TYR A 94 11.95 -3.39 -2.79
N ILE A 95 12.44 -2.67 -3.80
CA ILE A 95 13.74 -1.98 -3.74
C ILE A 95 13.76 -0.95 -2.62
N VAL A 96 12.74 -0.09 -2.53
CA VAL A 96 12.67 0.96 -1.51
C VAL A 96 12.52 0.35 -0.12
N HIS A 97 11.63 -0.62 0.05
CA HIS A 97 11.37 -1.27 1.31
C HIS A 97 12.60 -2.02 1.85
N LYS A 98 13.25 -2.86 1.01
CA LYS A 98 14.51 -3.53 1.36
C LYS A 98 15.61 -2.51 1.71
N SER A 99 15.68 -1.39 0.98
CA SER A 99 16.63 -0.31 1.29
C SER A 99 16.35 0.34 2.65
N MET A 100 15.09 0.51 3.04
CA MET A 100 14.73 1.04 4.35
C MET A 100 15.11 0.08 5.49
N HIS A 101 15.22 -1.22 5.25
CA HIS A 101 15.71 -2.19 6.23
C HIS A 101 17.23 -2.30 6.26
N THR A 102 17.90 -2.17 5.12
CA THR A 102 19.35 -2.47 4.98
C THR A 102 20.22 -1.23 5.07
N ILE A 103 19.72 -0.03 4.73
CA ILE A 103 20.46 1.22 4.76
C ILE A 103 20.10 2.01 6.02
N GLY A 104 21.03 2.12 6.97
CA GLY A 104 20.77 2.66 8.32
C GLY A 104 20.07 4.03 8.34
N ASN A 105 20.45 4.96 7.44
CA ASN A 105 19.86 6.29 7.39
C ASN A 105 18.40 6.30 6.86
N LEU A 106 17.96 5.25 6.17
CA LEU A 106 16.60 5.12 5.64
C LEU A 106 15.64 4.43 6.61
N ARG A 107 16.17 3.64 7.57
CA ARG A 107 15.37 2.88 8.54
C ARG A 107 14.36 3.74 9.29
N LYS A 108 14.73 4.96 9.67
CA LYS A 108 13.87 5.89 10.40
C LYS A 108 12.54 6.21 9.72
N TYR A 109 12.46 6.10 8.39
CA TYR A 109 11.23 6.36 7.64
C TYR A 109 10.24 5.21 7.72
N HIS A 110 10.74 3.98 7.89
CA HIS A 110 9.93 2.77 7.98
C HIS A 110 9.69 2.29 9.42
N GLU A 111 10.43 2.83 10.40
CA GLU A 111 10.34 2.44 11.81
C GLU A 111 8.94 2.67 12.40
N PHE A 112 8.24 3.72 11.97
CA PHE A 112 6.89 3.98 12.45
C PHE A 112 5.94 2.84 12.12
N HIS A 113 6.02 2.28 10.91
CA HIS A 113 5.22 1.15 10.46
C HIS A 113 5.46 -0.10 11.32
N HIS A 114 6.70 -0.39 11.67
CA HIS A 114 7.07 -1.51 12.53
C HIS A 114 6.77 -1.35 14.03
N ARG A 115 6.15 -0.25 14.45
CA ARG A 115 5.69 -0.11 15.84
C ARG A 115 4.44 -0.94 16.15
N PHE A 116 3.80 -1.48 15.12
CA PHE A 116 2.54 -2.24 15.22
C PHE A 116 2.74 -3.77 15.14
N ASP A 117 3.95 -4.27 15.25
CA ASP A 117 4.29 -5.70 15.06
C ASP A 117 3.40 -6.67 15.87
N LYS A 118 3.00 -6.29 17.10
CA LYS A 118 2.11 -7.08 17.96
C LYS A 118 0.62 -6.87 17.69
N HIS A 119 0.26 -5.70 17.18
CA HIS A 119 -1.11 -5.24 17.00
C HIS A 119 -1.43 -5.02 15.52
N MET A 120 -1.21 -6.07 14.72
CA MET A 120 -1.48 -5.98 13.29
C MET A 120 -2.97 -6.12 13.00
N ILE A 121 -3.50 -5.13 12.30
CA ILE A 121 -4.85 -5.09 11.74
C ILE A 121 -4.81 -4.52 10.32
N PRO A 122 -5.78 -4.83 9.46
CA PRO A 122 -5.78 -4.43 8.05
C PRO A 122 -5.42 -2.96 7.79
N SER A 123 -6.06 -2.01 8.48
CA SER A 123 -5.84 -0.58 8.23
C SER A 123 -4.41 -0.12 8.53
N ILE A 124 -3.70 -0.79 9.45
CA ILE A 124 -2.33 -0.45 9.86
C ILE A 124 -1.33 -0.60 8.70
N GLY A 125 -1.62 -1.42 7.71
CA GLY A 125 -0.84 -1.46 6.48
C GLY A 125 -0.62 -0.10 5.82
N ASN A 126 -1.51 0.85 6.07
CA ASN A 126 -1.42 2.23 5.57
C ASN A 126 -0.85 3.22 6.61
N ALA A 127 -0.50 2.75 7.82
CA ALA A 127 0.09 3.56 8.90
C ALA A 127 1.60 3.69 8.70
N VAL A 128 2.01 4.49 7.75
CA VAL A 128 3.40 4.72 7.35
C VAL A 128 3.78 6.19 7.47
N SER A 129 5.08 6.49 7.54
CA SER A 129 5.55 7.88 7.46
C SER A 129 5.18 8.49 6.11
N THR A 130 5.13 9.81 6.02
CA THR A 130 4.86 10.49 4.75
C THR A 130 5.95 10.21 3.72
N GLU A 131 7.20 10.14 4.16
CA GLU A 131 8.35 9.81 3.32
C GLU A 131 8.25 8.40 2.76
N GLU A 132 7.94 7.42 3.59
CA GLU A 132 7.69 6.05 3.14
C GLU A 132 6.52 6.00 2.16
N PHE A 133 5.40 6.65 2.47
CA PHE A 133 4.25 6.73 1.58
C PHE A 133 4.63 7.27 0.20
N LEU A 134 5.40 8.35 0.15
CA LEU A 134 5.81 8.96 -1.11
C LEU A 134 6.81 8.08 -1.88
N PHE A 135 7.80 7.52 -1.20
CA PHE A 135 8.88 6.79 -1.87
C PHE A 135 8.53 5.34 -2.18
N ALA A 136 7.89 4.60 -1.26
CA ALA A 136 7.58 3.20 -1.45
C ALA A 136 6.24 2.96 -2.15
N TYR A 137 5.20 3.73 -1.81
CA TYR A 137 3.85 3.49 -2.35
C TYR A 137 3.56 4.33 -3.59
N VAL A 138 3.87 5.62 -3.59
CA VAL A 138 3.43 6.54 -4.66
C VAL A 138 4.42 6.61 -5.81
N SER A 139 5.72 6.76 -5.53
CA SER A 139 6.72 6.99 -6.60
C SER A 139 6.78 5.87 -7.64
N PRO A 140 6.62 4.57 -7.30
CA PRO A 140 6.62 3.52 -8.31
C PRO A 140 5.40 3.62 -9.26
N PHE A 141 4.24 4.06 -8.77
CA PHE A 141 3.08 4.32 -9.64
C PHE A 141 3.32 5.49 -10.58
N ILE A 142 3.93 6.57 -10.09
CA ILE A 142 4.29 7.74 -10.92
C ILE A 142 5.29 7.32 -12.01
N ILE A 143 6.31 6.54 -11.66
CA ILE A 143 7.30 5.99 -12.60
C ILE A 143 6.61 5.15 -13.66
N GLY A 144 5.73 4.22 -13.25
CA GLY A 144 4.95 3.40 -14.18
C GLY A 144 4.07 4.24 -15.10
N ALA A 145 3.35 5.23 -14.57
CA ALA A 145 2.52 6.12 -15.39
C ALA A 145 3.35 6.96 -16.37
N TYR A 146 4.53 7.42 -15.96
CA TYR A 146 5.44 8.17 -16.81
C TYR A 146 5.90 7.38 -18.04
N PHE A 147 6.31 6.13 -17.85
CA PHE A 147 6.82 5.29 -18.93
C PHE A 147 5.71 4.72 -19.82
N PHE A 148 4.59 4.30 -19.23
CA PHE A 148 3.57 3.54 -19.96
C PHE A 148 2.38 4.38 -20.41
N ARG A 149 2.20 5.61 -19.91
CA ARG A 149 1.09 6.49 -20.27
C ARG A 149 -0.25 5.75 -20.34
N PRO A 150 -0.72 5.16 -19.22
CA PRO A 150 -1.98 4.41 -19.20
C PRO A 150 -3.18 5.36 -19.35
N ASN A 151 -4.34 4.80 -19.72
CA ASN A 151 -5.58 5.50 -19.44
C ASN A 151 -6.00 5.35 -17.97
N GLU A 152 -7.00 6.10 -17.54
CA GLU A 152 -7.43 6.18 -16.14
C GLU A 152 -7.74 4.80 -15.54
N ILE A 153 -8.57 3.99 -16.22
CA ILE A 153 -8.97 2.66 -15.73
C ILE A 153 -7.74 1.76 -15.56
N SER A 154 -6.84 1.75 -16.55
CA SER A 154 -5.63 0.93 -16.52
C SER A 154 -4.64 1.37 -15.44
N PHE A 155 -4.70 2.62 -14.99
CA PHE A 155 -3.91 3.14 -13.87
C PHE A 155 -4.54 2.84 -12.51
N VAL A 156 -5.85 2.94 -12.40
CA VAL A 156 -6.57 2.79 -11.12
C VAL A 156 -6.67 1.33 -10.67
N ILE A 157 -6.79 0.38 -11.62
CA ILE A 157 -6.87 -1.05 -11.29
C ILE A 157 -5.67 -1.52 -10.44
N PRO A 158 -4.40 -1.30 -10.83
CA PRO A 158 -3.26 -1.72 -10.00
C PRO A 158 -3.21 -0.98 -8.65
N ILE A 159 -3.62 0.28 -8.57
CA ILE A 159 -3.72 1.01 -7.29
C ILE A 159 -4.74 0.32 -6.37
N GLY A 160 -5.91 -0.03 -6.90
CA GLY A 160 -6.95 -0.73 -6.14
C GLY A 160 -6.48 -2.10 -5.65
N LEU A 161 -5.80 -2.88 -6.50
CA LEU A 161 -5.22 -4.17 -6.12
C LEU A 161 -4.19 -4.00 -5.00
N VAL A 162 -3.24 -3.10 -5.16
CA VAL A 162 -2.23 -2.79 -4.14
C VAL A 162 -2.89 -2.38 -2.82
N SER A 163 -3.90 -1.53 -2.86
CA SER A 163 -4.63 -1.07 -1.67
C SER A 163 -5.34 -2.21 -0.93
N VAL A 164 -6.06 -3.07 -1.66
CA VAL A 164 -6.78 -4.21 -1.07
C VAL A 164 -5.81 -5.23 -0.49
N PHE A 165 -4.80 -5.63 -1.26
CA PHE A 165 -3.80 -6.61 -0.81
C PHE A 165 -2.98 -6.08 0.37
N ASN A 166 -2.67 -4.79 0.41
CA ASN A 166 -2.00 -4.19 1.56
C ASN A 166 -2.80 -4.37 2.86
N ASN A 167 -4.12 -4.24 2.82
CA ASN A 167 -4.96 -4.53 3.99
C ASN A 167 -4.98 -6.04 4.31
N ILE A 168 -5.00 -6.91 3.29
CA ILE A 168 -5.06 -8.37 3.46
C ILE A 168 -3.79 -8.89 4.14
N ILE A 169 -2.60 -8.49 3.67
CA ILE A 169 -1.34 -9.01 4.22
C ILE A 169 -1.06 -8.55 5.65
N HIS A 170 -1.73 -7.49 6.12
CA HIS A 170 -1.67 -7.02 7.50
C HIS A 170 -2.76 -7.62 8.41
N CYS A 171 -3.62 -8.50 7.87
CA CYS A 171 -4.69 -9.15 8.61
C CYS A 171 -4.19 -10.43 9.28
N LYS A 172 -3.88 -10.39 10.58
CA LYS A 172 -3.35 -11.56 11.30
C LYS A 172 -4.35 -12.74 11.36
N GLU A 173 -5.63 -12.47 11.24
CA GLU A 173 -6.69 -13.49 11.21
C GLU A 173 -6.69 -14.32 9.91
N LEU A 174 -5.96 -13.86 8.90
CA LEU A 174 -5.80 -14.58 7.62
C LEU A 174 -4.50 -15.41 7.56
N ARG A 175 -3.72 -15.48 8.65
CA ARG A 175 -2.56 -16.39 8.74
C ARG A 175 -3.00 -17.85 8.57
N GLY A 176 -2.12 -18.66 7.97
CA GLY A 176 -2.37 -20.08 7.72
C GLY A 176 -3.27 -20.39 6.52
N LEU A 177 -3.79 -19.39 5.83
CA LEU A 177 -4.47 -19.61 4.56
C LEU A 177 -3.46 -19.97 3.47
N GLN A 178 -3.82 -20.91 2.61
CA GLN A 178 -3.00 -21.25 1.44
C GLN A 178 -3.04 -20.11 0.40
N TRP A 179 -1.86 -19.63 0.06
CA TRP A 179 -1.66 -18.57 -0.94
C TRP A 179 -0.76 -19.07 -2.07
N PRO A 180 -0.97 -18.58 -3.31
CA PRO A 180 -0.02 -18.80 -4.38
C PRO A 180 1.35 -18.20 -4.04
N GLU A 181 2.43 -18.95 -4.26
CA GLU A 181 3.79 -18.53 -3.88
C GLU A 181 4.26 -17.22 -4.56
N TYR A 182 3.69 -16.92 -5.73
CA TYR A 182 3.97 -15.67 -6.45
C TYR A 182 3.22 -14.44 -5.91
N LEU A 183 2.34 -14.62 -4.91
CA LEU A 183 1.67 -13.53 -4.19
C LEU A 183 2.19 -13.46 -2.77
N VAL A 184 2.28 -12.25 -2.23
CA VAL A 184 2.65 -12.05 -0.83
C VAL A 184 1.52 -12.53 0.07
N SER A 185 1.82 -13.45 0.98
CA SER A 185 0.86 -13.97 1.94
C SER A 185 0.84 -13.17 3.26
N PRO A 186 -0.27 -13.21 4.02
CA PRO A 186 -0.30 -12.68 5.38
C PRO A 186 0.79 -13.28 6.27
N ASP A 187 1.08 -14.60 6.16
CA ASP A 187 2.14 -15.25 6.94
C ASP A 187 3.51 -14.63 6.68
N GLN A 188 3.89 -14.47 5.41
CA GLN A 188 5.19 -13.89 5.02
C GLN A 188 5.32 -12.44 5.49
N HIS A 189 4.27 -11.63 5.31
CA HIS A 189 4.36 -10.22 5.68
C HIS A 189 4.35 -10.02 7.21
N ILE A 190 3.58 -10.80 7.94
CA ILE A 190 3.60 -10.76 9.40
C ILE A 190 4.95 -11.28 9.94
N GLU A 191 5.51 -12.34 9.34
CA GLU A 191 6.86 -12.80 9.67
C GLU A 191 7.92 -11.72 9.37
N HIS A 192 7.74 -10.94 8.29
CA HIS A 192 8.57 -9.78 8.02
C HIS A 192 8.52 -8.77 9.17
N HIS A 193 7.33 -8.42 9.66
CA HIS A 193 7.19 -7.53 10.81
C HIS A 193 7.90 -8.08 12.06
N GLU A 194 7.78 -9.37 12.32
CA GLU A 194 8.40 -10.03 13.47
C GLU A 194 9.94 -10.06 13.38
N THR A 195 10.49 -10.32 12.18
CA THR A 195 11.93 -10.56 11.99
C THR A 195 12.68 -9.39 11.39
N ARG A 196 12.07 -8.60 10.50
CA ARG A 196 12.60 -7.44 9.76
C ARG A 196 13.80 -7.75 8.86
N THR A 197 14.10 -9.02 8.60
CA THR A 197 15.31 -9.47 7.88
C THR A 197 15.02 -10.24 6.62
N LYS A 198 13.74 -10.50 6.30
CA LYS A 198 13.29 -11.25 5.12
C LYS A 198 11.89 -10.81 4.69
N HIS A 199 11.42 -11.30 3.53
CA HIS A 199 10.09 -11.02 2.97
C HIS A 199 9.83 -9.53 2.76
N TYR A 200 10.71 -8.89 1.99
CA TYR A 200 10.60 -7.46 1.71
C TYR A 200 9.56 -7.12 0.65
N SER A 201 8.99 -8.11 -0.02
CA SER A 201 7.92 -7.91 -0.99
C SER A 201 6.62 -7.51 -0.32
N ALA A 202 5.92 -6.57 -0.89
CA ALA A 202 4.55 -6.20 -0.55
C ALA A 202 3.97 -5.31 -1.66
N PRO A 203 2.66 -5.12 -1.75
CA PRO A 203 1.64 -5.95 -1.10
C PRO A 203 1.13 -7.08 -1.99
N VAL A 204 1.42 -7.09 -3.31
CA VAL A 204 0.78 -8.02 -4.25
C VAL A 204 1.75 -9.11 -4.71
N LEU A 205 2.75 -8.75 -5.53
CA LEU A 205 3.67 -9.74 -6.10
C LEU A 205 4.83 -10.02 -5.16
N ASN A 206 5.11 -11.30 -4.97
CA ASN A 206 6.19 -11.78 -4.15
C ASN A 206 7.52 -11.76 -4.93
N ILE A 207 8.20 -10.61 -4.93
CA ILE A 207 9.49 -10.42 -5.60
C ILE A 207 10.59 -11.27 -4.92
N ASP A 208 10.52 -11.49 -3.59
CA ASP A 208 11.45 -12.36 -2.87
C ASP A 208 11.44 -13.78 -3.47
N TYR A 209 10.25 -14.33 -3.80
CA TYR A 209 10.10 -15.63 -4.46
C TYR A 209 10.84 -15.71 -5.81
N PHE A 210 10.82 -14.65 -6.60
CA PHE A 210 11.49 -14.63 -7.91
C PHE A 210 12.98 -14.36 -7.80
N LEU A 211 13.46 -13.82 -6.71
CA LEU A 211 14.89 -13.54 -6.46
C LEU A 211 15.55 -14.60 -5.59
N GLU A 212 14.79 -15.59 -5.08
CA GLU A 212 15.28 -16.64 -4.14
C GLU A 212 15.91 -16.04 -2.87
N ASP A 213 15.38 -14.93 -2.39
CA ASP A 213 15.85 -14.19 -1.21
C ASP A 213 15.14 -14.63 0.09
#